data_80f9f09cfe0d4d00d89baf7ecdf653db
#
_entry.id   80f9f09cfe0d4d00d89baf7ecdf653db
#
_cell.length_a   1.000
_cell.length_b   1.000
_cell.length_c   1.000
_cell.angle_alpha   90.00
_cell.angle_beta   90.00
_cell.angle_gamma   90.00
#
_symmetry.space_group_name_H-M   'P 1'
#
loop_
_entity.id
_entity.type
_entity.pdbx_description
1 polymer ?
#
loop_
_entity_poly.entity_id
_entity_poly.type
_entity_poly.pdbx_seq_one_letter_code
_entity_poly.pdbx_strand_id
1 'polypeptide(L)'
;MSSKTTATKENALSKQEIDGRLSKTALARLASYRADGMIHLTPIWFDWNGKVFRLTLGAGRIHLKNLARDPRVSILIDQDPRLEKGIGAGAWAIMCRGTATLSQDAKLIREVTHAVLVKALGSAEADQYTEPVMAEGRTIVTITPQDWLTWDYNKAD
;
A
#
# COMPACT_ATOMS: atom_id res chain seq x y z
N MET A 1 -16.61 -0.42 29.02
CA MET A 1 -16.26 0.77 28.24
C MET A 1 -16.42 0.43 26.77
N SER A 2 -17.34 1.07 26.07
CA SER A 2 -17.44 0.93 24.61
C SER A 2 -16.19 1.56 23.98
N SER A 3 -15.32 0.77 23.35
CA SER A 3 -14.21 1.33 22.58
C SER A 3 -14.83 2.01 21.36
N LYS A 4 -14.91 3.33 21.37
CA LYS A 4 -15.26 4.09 20.16
C LYS A 4 -14.19 3.81 19.13
N THR A 5 -14.55 3.16 18.03
CA THR A 5 -13.64 3.03 16.91
C THR A 5 -13.45 4.41 16.26
N THR A 6 -12.23 4.71 15.85
CA THR A 6 -11.91 5.93 15.11
C THR A 6 -12.68 6.01 13.79
N ALA A 7 -12.93 4.86 13.15
CA ALA A 7 -13.69 4.75 11.91
C ALA A 7 -15.20 4.69 12.21
N THR A 8 -15.95 5.62 11.67
CA THR A 8 -17.41 5.69 11.74
C THR A 8 -18.00 5.79 10.33
N LYS A 9 -19.33 5.68 10.20
CA LYS A 9 -19.98 5.89 8.89
C LYS A 9 -19.84 7.32 8.39
N GLU A 10 -19.83 8.28 9.31
CA GLU A 10 -19.75 9.72 9.01
C GLU A 10 -18.38 10.10 8.46
N ASN A 11 -17.30 9.49 8.95
CA ASN A 11 -15.95 9.81 8.52
C ASN A 11 -15.33 8.79 7.55
N ALA A 12 -16.09 7.79 7.11
CA ALA A 12 -15.63 6.82 6.11
C ALA A 12 -15.38 7.48 4.75
N LEU A 13 -14.39 6.98 4.04
CA LEU A 13 -14.06 7.43 2.69
C LEU A 13 -14.92 6.71 1.64
N SER A 14 -15.41 7.46 0.66
CA SER A 14 -16.02 6.91 -0.54
C SER A 14 -14.96 6.24 -1.44
N LYS A 15 -15.41 5.42 -2.39
CA LYS A 15 -14.51 4.81 -3.39
C LYS A 15 -13.69 5.85 -4.15
N GLN A 16 -14.31 6.96 -4.55
CA GLN A 16 -13.64 8.05 -5.26
C GLN A 16 -12.56 8.72 -4.39
N GLU A 17 -12.84 8.93 -3.10
CA GLU A 17 -11.86 9.48 -2.16
C GLU A 17 -10.69 8.52 -1.92
N ILE A 18 -10.97 7.23 -1.79
CA ILE A 18 -9.95 6.18 -1.70
C ILE A 18 -9.05 6.22 -2.94
N ASP A 19 -9.62 6.14 -4.13
CA ASP A 19 -8.86 6.17 -5.39
C ASP A 19 -8.00 7.44 -5.52
N GLY A 20 -8.58 8.60 -5.18
CA GLY A 20 -7.87 9.87 -5.23
C GLY A 20 -6.67 9.94 -4.30
N ARG A 21 -6.75 9.35 -3.11
CA ARG A 21 -5.64 9.30 -2.14
C ARG A 21 -4.60 8.27 -2.52
N LEU A 22 -5.02 7.05 -2.89
CA LEU A 22 -4.12 5.98 -3.28
C LEU A 22 -3.33 6.29 -4.55
N SER A 23 -3.89 7.05 -5.48
CA SER A 23 -3.17 7.48 -6.69
C SER A 23 -2.05 8.48 -6.42
N LYS A 24 -2.13 9.24 -5.34
CA LYS A 24 -1.17 10.31 -4.99
C LYS A 24 -0.14 9.89 -3.94
N THR A 25 -0.44 8.87 -3.14
CA THR A 25 0.42 8.43 -2.03
C THR A 25 1.28 7.26 -2.47
N ALA A 26 2.59 7.36 -2.31
CA ALA A 26 3.53 6.33 -2.75
C ALA A 26 3.89 5.33 -1.65
N LEU A 27 3.84 5.72 -0.37
CA LEU A 27 4.28 4.92 0.77
C LEU A 27 3.11 4.28 1.52
N ALA A 28 3.22 2.99 1.75
CA ALA A 28 2.31 2.20 2.58
C ALA A 28 3.06 1.41 3.65
N ARG A 29 2.33 0.83 4.59
CA ARG A 29 2.82 -0.17 5.55
C ARG A 29 2.17 -1.50 5.22
N LEU A 30 2.99 -2.51 4.98
CA LEU A 30 2.56 -3.86 4.63
C LEU A 30 2.74 -4.79 5.82
N ALA A 31 1.68 -5.48 6.19
CA ALA A 31 1.68 -6.49 7.24
C ALA A 31 1.48 -7.88 6.64
N SER A 32 2.36 -8.81 6.98
CA SER A 32 2.29 -10.21 6.54
C SER A 32 2.65 -11.16 7.69
N TYR A 33 2.20 -12.41 7.63
CA TYR A 33 2.50 -13.40 8.65
C TYR A 33 3.85 -14.07 8.41
N ARG A 34 4.68 -14.10 9.45
CA ARG A 34 5.90 -14.91 9.52
C ARG A 34 5.55 -16.39 9.74
N ALA A 35 6.52 -17.27 9.51
CA ALA A 35 6.37 -18.71 9.76
C ALA A 35 6.06 -19.04 11.23
N ASP A 36 6.53 -18.23 12.17
CA ASP A 36 6.30 -18.37 13.61
C ASP A 36 4.96 -17.76 14.08
N GLY A 37 4.13 -17.25 13.16
CA GLY A 37 2.84 -16.63 13.47
C GLY A 37 2.92 -15.16 13.88
N MET A 38 4.13 -14.62 14.07
CA MET A 38 4.31 -13.19 14.33
C MET A 38 4.04 -12.37 13.07
N ILE A 39 3.66 -11.11 13.27
CA ILE A 39 3.43 -10.17 12.17
C ILE A 39 4.74 -9.49 11.78
N HIS A 40 5.05 -9.51 10.49
CA HIS A 40 6.10 -8.70 9.89
C HIS A 40 5.47 -7.44 9.30
N LEU A 41 5.95 -6.29 9.75
CA LEU A 41 5.49 -4.97 9.28
C LEU A 41 6.65 -4.25 8.60
N THR A 42 6.42 -3.73 7.39
CA THR A 42 7.45 -3.03 6.61
C THR A 42 6.87 -1.85 5.83
N PRO A 43 7.59 -0.72 5.71
CA PRO A 43 7.25 0.32 4.74
C PRO A 43 7.49 -0.20 3.33
N ILE A 44 6.63 0.18 2.38
CA ILE A 44 6.69 -0.27 1.00
C ILE A 44 6.11 0.79 0.05
N TRP A 45 6.72 0.95 -1.11
CA TRP A 45 6.10 1.70 -2.20
C TRP A 45 5.11 0.81 -2.95
N PHE A 46 4.03 1.42 -3.42
CA PHE A 46 2.97 0.71 -4.11
C PHE A 46 2.40 1.51 -5.29
N ASP A 47 1.80 0.82 -6.20
CA ASP A 47 0.92 1.36 -7.22
C ASP A 47 -0.53 0.92 -6.96
N TRP A 48 -1.48 1.76 -7.35
CA TRP A 48 -2.92 1.50 -7.29
C TRP A 48 -3.53 1.75 -8.67
N ASN A 49 -4.13 0.72 -9.26
CA ASN A 49 -4.73 0.80 -10.58
C ASN A 49 -6.26 1.00 -10.59
N GLY A 50 -6.84 1.37 -9.43
CA GLY A 50 -8.29 1.51 -9.25
C GLY A 50 -9.00 0.24 -8.79
N LYS A 51 -8.30 -0.91 -8.76
CA LYS A 51 -8.87 -2.21 -8.37
C LYS A 51 -8.00 -2.99 -7.39
N VAL A 52 -6.69 -3.01 -7.60
CA VAL A 52 -5.73 -3.79 -6.81
C VAL A 52 -4.49 -2.95 -6.47
N PHE A 53 -3.87 -3.27 -5.34
CA PHE A 53 -2.53 -2.77 -5.03
C PHE A 53 -1.50 -3.62 -5.76
N ARG A 54 -0.47 -2.98 -6.30
CA ARG A 54 0.64 -3.66 -6.98
C ARG A 54 1.97 -3.23 -6.37
N LEU A 55 2.78 -4.21 -5.99
CA LEU A 55 4.08 -3.99 -5.37
C LEU A 55 5.16 -4.65 -6.23
N THR A 56 6.34 -4.02 -6.29
CA THR A 56 7.53 -4.60 -6.90
C THR A 56 8.55 -4.92 -5.82
N LEU A 57 8.83 -6.19 -5.59
CA LEU A 57 9.68 -6.66 -4.51
C LEU A 57 10.94 -7.32 -5.02
N GLY A 58 12.07 -6.94 -4.42
CA GLY A 58 13.37 -7.57 -4.69
C GLY A 58 13.42 -9.02 -4.21
N ALA A 59 14.21 -9.83 -4.89
CA ALA A 59 14.44 -11.22 -4.52
C ALA A 59 14.96 -11.35 -3.08
N GLY A 60 14.54 -12.41 -2.38
CA GLY A 60 15.01 -12.72 -1.02
C GLY A 60 14.38 -11.92 0.12
N ARG A 61 13.50 -10.96 -0.17
CA ARG A 61 12.82 -10.18 0.88
C ARG A 61 11.92 -11.08 1.73
N ILE A 62 11.94 -10.87 3.07
CA ILE A 62 11.20 -11.70 4.02
C ILE A 62 9.68 -11.66 3.77
N HIS A 63 9.12 -10.49 3.45
CA HIS A 63 7.70 -10.36 3.17
C HIS A 63 7.28 -11.11 1.89
N LEU A 64 8.18 -11.26 0.91
CA LEU A 64 7.92 -12.10 -0.26
C LEU A 64 7.79 -13.57 0.12
N LYS A 65 8.69 -14.09 0.98
CA LYS A 65 8.62 -15.45 1.52
C LYS A 65 7.36 -15.65 2.37
N ASN A 66 6.99 -14.64 3.17
CA ASN A 66 5.78 -14.68 3.98
C ASN A 66 4.53 -14.82 3.10
N LEU A 67 4.39 -13.98 2.08
CA LEU A 67 3.21 -13.97 1.19
C LEU A 67 3.13 -15.21 0.29
N ALA A 68 4.26 -15.81 -0.07
CA ALA A 68 4.27 -17.09 -0.78
C ALA A 68 3.72 -18.25 0.08
N ARG A 69 3.92 -18.18 1.39
CA ARG A 69 3.44 -19.21 2.35
C ARG A 69 2.00 -18.93 2.81
N ASP A 70 1.69 -17.68 3.11
CA ASP A 70 0.39 -17.23 3.61
C ASP A 70 -0.02 -15.95 2.85
N PRO A 71 -1.01 -16.04 1.95
CA PRO A 71 -1.38 -14.92 1.10
C PRO A 71 -2.18 -13.83 1.82
N ARG A 72 -2.57 -14.02 3.08
CA ARG A 72 -3.29 -13.02 3.87
C ARG A 72 -2.39 -11.82 4.13
N VAL A 73 -2.91 -10.64 3.88
CA VAL A 73 -2.14 -9.40 3.94
C VAL A 73 -3.01 -8.24 4.36
N SER A 74 -2.42 -7.30 5.09
CA SER A 74 -3.01 -5.99 5.32
C SER A 74 -2.07 -4.90 4.81
N ILE A 75 -2.63 -3.86 4.23
CA ILE A 75 -1.90 -2.68 3.79
C ILE A 75 -2.55 -1.44 4.39
N LEU A 76 -1.71 -0.55 4.94
CA LEU A 76 -2.13 0.70 5.57
C LEU A 76 -1.47 1.88 4.87
N ILE A 77 -2.28 2.85 4.49
CA ILE A 77 -1.84 4.15 4.00
C ILE A 77 -2.48 5.19 4.90
N ASP A 78 -1.67 6.07 5.47
CA ASP A 78 -2.13 7.09 6.41
C ASP A 78 -1.35 8.39 6.25
N GLN A 79 -1.96 9.46 6.69
CA GLN A 79 -1.33 10.75 6.83
C GLN A 79 -1.86 11.47 8.06
N ASP A 80 -0.94 12.04 8.84
CA ASP A 80 -1.30 12.88 9.99
C ASP A 80 -0.63 14.26 9.88
N PRO A 81 -1.25 15.20 9.15
CA PRO A 81 -0.70 16.54 8.98
C PRO A 81 -0.70 17.37 10.26
N ARG A 82 -1.35 16.91 11.34
CA ARG A 82 -1.36 17.59 12.64
C ARG A 82 0.03 17.71 13.26
N LEU A 83 0.93 16.78 12.92
CA LEU A 83 2.33 16.83 13.35
C LEU A 83 3.07 18.08 12.84
N GLU A 84 2.67 18.59 11.68
CA GLU A 84 3.30 19.75 11.04
C GLU A 84 2.42 21.00 11.10
N LYS A 85 1.09 20.84 11.01
CA LYS A 85 0.12 21.94 10.84
C LYS A 85 -0.76 22.19 12.06
N GLY A 86 -0.63 21.40 13.14
CA GLY A 86 -1.44 21.50 14.36
C GLY A 86 -2.78 20.75 14.29
N ILE A 87 -3.48 20.72 15.43
CA ILE A 87 -4.67 19.88 15.65
C ILE A 87 -5.82 20.16 14.68
N GLY A 88 -5.93 21.38 14.14
CA GLY A 88 -6.96 21.73 13.16
C GLY A 88 -6.79 21.06 11.78
N ALA A 89 -5.66 20.43 11.49
CA ALA A 89 -5.43 19.71 10.25
C ALA A 89 -5.78 18.23 10.46
N GLY A 90 -6.90 17.75 9.93
CA GLY A 90 -7.39 16.39 10.15
C GLY A 90 -6.49 15.29 9.57
N ALA A 91 -6.33 14.20 10.33
CA ALA A 91 -5.66 12.99 9.89
C ALA A 91 -6.62 12.06 9.16
N TRP A 92 -6.08 11.19 8.31
CA TRP A 92 -6.86 10.17 7.61
C TRP A 92 -6.06 8.86 7.49
N ALA A 93 -6.78 7.76 7.34
CA ALA A 93 -6.19 6.46 7.06
C ALA A 93 -7.07 5.62 6.14
N ILE A 94 -6.40 4.80 5.34
CA ILE A 94 -6.98 3.75 4.51
C ILE A 94 -6.28 2.45 4.89
N MET A 95 -6.98 1.52 5.49
CA MET A 95 -6.52 0.16 5.72
C MET A 95 -7.32 -0.78 4.83
N CYS A 96 -6.62 -1.68 4.15
CA CYS A 96 -7.22 -2.74 3.36
C CYS A 96 -6.69 -4.09 3.83
N ARG A 97 -7.58 -5.05 4.03
CA ARG A 97 -7.23 -6.47 4.15
C ARG A 97 -7.52 -7.14 2.83
N GLY A 98 -6.65 -8.05 2.42
CA GLY A 98 -6.78 -8.70 1.12
C GLY A 98 -5.95 -9.95 0.99
N THR A 99 -5.91 -10.45 -0.22
CA THR A 99 -5.16 -11.65 -0.60
C THR A 99 -4.10 -11.30 -1.63
N ALA A 100 -2.88 -11.73 -1.39
CA ALA A 100 -1.73 -11.50 -2.27
C ALA A 100 -1.58 -12.65 -3.29
N THR A 101 -1.25 -12.29 -4.52
CA THR A 101 -0.76 -13.19 -5.56
C THR A 101 0.59 -12.72 -6.06
N LEU A 102 1.46 -13.66 -6.44
CA LEU A 102 2.82 -13.39 -6.88
C LEU A 102 2.97 -13.70 -8.37
N SER A 103 3.74 -12.88 -9.08
CA SER A 103 4.03 -13.07 -10.50
C SER A 103 5.46 -12.70 -10.83
N GLN A 104 6.07 -13.50 -11.72
CA GLN A 104 7.39 -13.23 -12.33
C GLN A 104 7.26 -12.97 -13.84
N ASP A 105 6.08 -12.62 -14.31
CA ASP A 105 5.89 -12.19 -15.70
C ASP A 105 6.70 -10.93 -16.01
N ALA A 106 7.57 -11.01 -16.99
CA ALA A 106 8.53 -9.94 -17.31
C ALA A 106 7.86 -8.63 -17.74
N LYS A 107 6.74 -8.71 -18.47
CA LYS A 107 5.97 -7.53 -18.89
C LYS A 107 5.33 -6.85 -17.71
N LEU A 108 4.72 -7.64 -16.83
CA LEU A 108 4.09 -7.11 -15.61
C LEU A 108 5.13 -6.51 -14.65
N ILE A 109 6.30 -7.15 -14.52
CA ILE A 109 7.41 -6.62 -13.71
C ILE A 109 7.81 -5.23 -14.22
N ARG A 110 8.02 -5.06 -15.52
CA ARG A 110 8.38 -3.77 -16.11
C ARG A 110 7.30 -2.71 -15.87
N GLU A 111 6.06 -3.03 -16.19
CA GLU A 111 4.92 -2.12 -16.03
C GLU A 111 4.78 -1.63 -14.60
N VAL A 112 4.72 -2.56 -13.63
CA VAL A 112 4.49 -2.22 -12.23
C VAL A 112 5.70 -1.53 -11.60
N THR A 113 6.92 -1.98 -11.91
CA THR A 113 8.13 -1.33 -11.40
C THR A 113 8.20 0.11 -11.86
N HIS A 114 7.95 0.38 -13.14
CA HIS A 114 7.91 1.74 -13.67
C HIS A 114 6.80 2.58 -13.00
N ALA A 115 5.57 2.06 -12.90
CA ALA A 115 4.46 2.76 -12.28
C ALA A 115 4.73 3.12 -10.81
N VAL A 116 5.31 2.22 -10.03
CA VAL A 116 5.71 2.45 -8.64
C VAL A 116 6.77 3.56 -8.56
N LEU A 117 7.78 3.51 -9.43
CA LEU A 117 8.85 4.53 -9.46
C LEU A 117 8.33 5.90 -9.89
N VAL A 118 7.45 5.96 -10.90
CA VAL A 118 6.81 7.23 -11.32
C VAL A 118 6.07 7.88 -10.15
N LYS A 119 5.29 7.10 -9.41
CA LYS A 119 4.53 7.63 -8.27
C LYS A 119 5.42 8.05 -7.10
N ALA A 120 6.51 7.32 -6.85
CA ALA A 120 7.40 7.61 -5.72
C ALA A 120 8.42 8.71 -6.02
N LEU A 121 8.95 8.78 -7.23
CA LEU A 121 10.12 9.61 -7.58
C LEU A 121 9.86 10.58 -8.73
N GLY A 122 8.82 10.35 -9.55
CA GLY A 122 8.57 11.10 -10.78
C GLY A 122 9.05 10.38 -12.03
N SER A 123 8.63 10.88 -13.21
CA SER A 123 8.85 10.19 -14.48
C SER A 123 10.32 10.12 -14.89
N ALA A 124 11.09 11.19 -14.68
CA ALA A 124 12.50 11.24 -15.07
C ALA A 124 13.34 10.18 -14.35
N GLU A 125 13.17 10.06 -13.03
CA GLU A 125 13.83 9.05 -12.21
C GLU A 125 13.31 7.65 -12.53
N ALA A 126 12.00 7.49 -12.78
CA ALA A 126 11.44 6.20 -13.18
C ALA A 126 12.07 5.70 -14.50
N ASP A 127 12.21 6.56 -15.51
CA ASP A 127 12.83 6.21 -16.78
C ASP A 127 14.31 5.80 -16.60
N GLN A 128 15.01 6.46 -15.68
CA GLN A 128 16.42 6.17 -15.38
C GLN A 128 16.59 4.87 -14.59
N TYR A 129 15.73 4.61 -13.60
CA TYR A 129 15.96 3.55 -12.61
C TYR A 129 15.17 2.25 -12.85
N THR A 130 14.20 2.22 -13.76
CA THR A 130 13.38 1.00 -13.99
C THR A 130 14.26 -0.19 -14.38
N GLU A 131 15.16 -0.05 -15.36
CA GLU A 131 16.04 -1.14 -15.79
C GLU A 131 17.04 -1.59 -14.71
N PRO A 132 17.77 -0.69 -14.03
CA PRO A 132 18.63 -1.08 -12.91
C PRO A 132 17.89 -1.83 -11.81
N VAL A 133 16.71 -1.35 -11.43
CA VAL A 133 15.88 -1.99 -10.40
C VAL A 133 15.40 -3.38 -10.85
N MET A 134 15.03 -3.55 -12.10
CA MET A 134 14.63 -4.85 -12.65
C MET A 134 15.80 -5.84 -12.69
N ALA A 135 17.00 -5.37 -12.98
CA ALA A 135 18.20 -6.22 -13.06
C ALA A 135 18.55 -6.91 -11.72
N GLU A 136 18.09 -6.36 -10.58
CA GLU A 136 18.26 -6.99 -9.26
C GLU A 136 17.34 -8.20 -9.03
N GLY A 137 16.46 -8.51 -9.98
CA GLY A 137 15.40 -9.52 -9.84
C GLY A 137 14.20 -9.00 -9.06
N ARG A 138 13.03 -9.10 -9.67
CA ARG A 138 11.77 -8.62 -9.08
C ARG A 138 10.68 -9.68 -9.14
N THR A 139 9.79 -9.60 -8.17
CA THR A 139 8.50 -10.31 -8.15
C THR A 139 7.42 -9.28 -7.93
N ILE A 140 6.34 -9.35 -8.70
CA ILE A 140 5.17 -8.52 -8.49
C ILE A 140 4.24 -9.20 -7.51
N VAL A 141 3.84 -8.45 -6.50
CA VAL A 141 2.78 -8.84 -5.57
C VAL A 141 1.55 -8.00 -5.90
N THR A 142 0.45 -8.68 -6.23
CA THR A 142 -0.85 -8.06 -6.44
C THR A 142 -1.74 -8.37 -5.24
N ILE A 143 -2.25 -7.33 -4.57
CA ILE A 143 -3.16 -7.47 -3.43
C ILE A 143 -4.57 -7.16 -3.91
N THR A 144 -5.42 -8.18 -3.87
CA THR A 144 -6.85 -8.03 -4.15
C THR A 144 -7.59 -7.66 -2.87
N PRO A 145 -8.23 -6.48 -2.80
CA PRO A 145 -8.99 -6.06 -1.63
C PRO A 145 -10.14 -7.00 -1.29
N GLN A 146 -10.33 -7.29 0.00
CA GLN A 146 -11.47 -8.03 0.54
C GLN A 146 -12.34 -7.15 1.43
N ASP A 147 -11.72 -6.35 2.30
CA ASP A 147 -12.43 -5.36 3.09
C ASP A 147 -11.60 -4.11 3.35
N TRP A 148 -12.29 -3.04 3.71
CA TRP A 148 -11.71 -1.73 3.95
C TRP A 148 -12.10 -1.20 5.32
N LEU A 149 -11.16 -0.56 5.98
CA LEU A 149 -11.39 0.30 7.14
C LEU A 149 -10.78 1.67 6.82
N THR A 150 -11.62 2.68 6.71
CA THR A 150 -11.18 4.03 6.35
C THR A 150 -11.77 5.07 7.28
N TRP A 151 -11.06 6.15 7.48
CA TRP A 151 -11.56 7.30 8.23
C TRP A 151 -10.80 8.57 7.81
N ASP A 152 -11.49 9.71 7.99
CA ASP A 152 -10.95 11.05 7.76
C ASP A 152 -11.55 11.99 8.79
N TYR A 153 -10.73 12.54 9.65
CA TYR A 153 -11.18 13.50 10.68
C TYR A 153 -11.65 14.83 10.11
N ASN A 154 -11.28 15.17 8.88
CA ASN A 154 -11.84 16.37 8.21
C ASN A 154 -13.32 16.22 7.85
N LYS A 155 -13.90 15.03 7.94
CA LYS A 155 -15.32 14.75 7.63
C LYS A 155 -16.19 14.69 8.89
N ALA A 156 -15.62 14.80 10.07
CA ALA A 156 -16.31 14.57 11.34
C ALA A 156 -16.86 15.84 12.02
N ASP A 157 -16.91 16.98 11.31
CA ASP A 157 -17.47 18.25 11.77
C ASP A 157 -18.91 18.46 11.31
#